data_c229bd0ac80e52eba0cc28b1f4b7f8ea
#
_entry.id   c229bd0ac80e52eba0cc28b1f4b7f8ea
#
_cell.length_a   1.000
_cell.length_b   1.000
_cell.length_c   1.000
_cell.angle_alpha   90.00
_cell.angle_beta   90.00
_cell.angle_gamma   90.00
#
_symmetry.space_group_name_H-M   'P 1'
#
loop_
_entity.id
_entity.type
_entity.pdbx_description
1 polymer ?
#
loop_
_entity_poly.entity_id
_entity_poly.type
_entity_poly.pdbx_seq_one_letter_code
_entity_poly.pdbx_strand_id
1 'polypeptide(L)'
;MTIRADFDRLQQAHLNGALNYNQRIDLLTRLESSVRRHREDIVDACNKDFGRRARIETLGADVMVSLDEIKYARKNLRRWMRPQSRSVNITFKPARGEIRYMPLGVVGVVAPWNYPFQLAIIPLVNALAAGNRIMVKPSEFTPHVSALLEKILGEVFSSDEVVVVQGDADVGAAFTQLPFNH
;
A
#
# COMPACT_ATOMS: atom_id res chain seq x y z
N MET A 1 7.17 20.41 1.51
CA MET A 1 8.02 19.34 2.04
C MET A 1 8.72 18.68 0.87
N THR A 2 9.96 18.21 1.00
CA THR A 2 10.66 17.54 -0.11
C THR A 2 10.37 16.03 -0.05
N ILE A 3 10.38 15.34 -1.20
CA ILE A 3 10.19 13.87 -1.28
C ILE A 3 11.15 13.13 -0.34
N ARG A 4 12.38 13.63 -0.20
CA ARG A 4 13.40 13.09 0.69
C ARG A 4 12.99 13.20 2.16
N ALA A 5 12.43 14.33 2.58
CA ALA A 5 11.98 14.51 3.97
C ALA A 5 10.81 13.57 4.32
N ASP A 6 9.92 13.30 3.35
CA ASP A 6 8.84 12.33 3.52
C ASP A 6 9.37 10.90 3.67
N PHE A 7 10.36 10.53 2.84
CA PHE A 7 11.04 9.24 2.96
C PHE A 7 11.74 9.08 4.32
N ASP A 8 12.52 10.09 4.74
CA ASP A 8 13.27 10.05 6.01
C ASP A 8 12.31 9.94 7.21
N ARG A 9 11.14 10.61 7.17
CA ARG A 9 10.08 10.48 8.19
C ARG A 9 9.53 9.05 8.26
N LEU A 10 9.19 8.44 7.11
CA LEU A 10 8.70 7.06 7.06
C LEU A 10 9.77 6.06 7.55
N GLN A 11 11.04 6.29 7.19
CA GLN A 11 12.14 5.46 7.65
C GLN A 11 12.30 5.56 9.18
N GLN A 12 12.24 6.77 9.74
CA GLN A 12 12.30 6.96 11.20
C GLN A 12 11.10 6.31 11.90
N ALA A 13 9.89 6.43 11.32
CA ALA A 13 8.70 5.77 11.85
C ALA A 13 8.82 4.24 11.82
N HIS A 14 9.48 3.67 10.81
CA HIS A 14 9.78 2.23 10.77
C HIS A 14 10.76 1.82 11.87
N LEU A 15 11.83 2.58 12.06
CA LEU A 15 12.85 2.32 13.11
C LEU A 15 12.27 2.41 14.51
N ASN A 16 11.27 3.29 14.74
CA ASN A 16 10.55 3.41 16.01
C ASN A 16 9.64 2.21 16.31
N GLY A 17 9.40 1.33 15.34
CA GLY A 17 8.67 0.09 15.52
C GLY A 17 7.76 -0.24 14.34
N ALA A 18 7.67 -1.53 14.05
CA ALA A 18 6.78 -2.06 13.03
C ALA A 18 5.33 -2.10 13.52
N LEU A 19 4.38 -1.91 12.59
CA LEU A 19 2.96 -2.06 12.88
C LEU A 19 2.65 -3.48 13.38
N ASN A 20 1.98 -3.58 14.53
CA ASN A 20 1.52 -4.86 15.06
C ASN A 20 0.27 -5.38 14.32
N TYR A 21 -0.17 -6.60 14.67
CA TYR A 21 -1.33 -7.23 14.05
C TYR A 21 -2.60 -6.37 14.10
N ASN A 22 -2.92 -5.81 15.28
CA ASN A 22 -4.16 -5.05 15.47
C ASN A 22 -4.15 -3.75 14.69
N GLN A 23 -3.01 -3.05 14.67
CA GLN A 23 -2.82 -1.83 13.87
C GLN A 23 -3.01 -2.11 12.37
N ARG A 24 -2.40 -3.20 11.84
CA ARG A 24 -2.57 -3.56 10.42
C ARG A 24 -4.02 -3.91 10.08
N ILE A 25 -4.71 -4.65 10.94
CA ILE A 25 -6.14 -4.99 10.75
C ILE A 25 -7.02 -3.74 10.79
N ASP A 26 -6.77 -2.81 11.71
CA ASP A 26 -7.51 -1.56 11.79
C ASP A 26 -7.34 -0.73 10.51
N LEU A 27 -6.11 -0.51 10.09
CA LEU A 27 -5.78 0.25 8.87
C LEU A 27 -6.41 -0.38 7.62
N LEU A 28 -6.31 -1.71 7.45
CA LEU A 28 -6.96 -2.42 6.34
C LEU A 28 -8.49 -2.30 6.40
N THR A 29 -9.09 -2.30 7.59
CA THR A 29 -10.54 -2.16 7.76
C THR A 29 -11.00 -0.75 7.42
N ARG A 30 -10.25 0.26 7.86
CA ARG A 30 -10.52 1.67 7.53
C ARG A 30 -10.36 1.92 6.03
N LEU A 31 -9.33 1.34 5.40
CA LEU A 31 -9.11 1.43 3.96
C LEU A 31 -10.28 0.79 3.19
N GLU A 32 -10.74 -0.41 3.57
CA GLU A 32 -11.91 -1.05 2.96
C GLU A 32 -13.14 -0.14 3.03
N SER A 33 -13.40 0.44 4.19
CA SER A 33 -14.54 1.33 4.42
C SER A 33 -14.44 2.61 3.58
N SER A 34 -13.24 3.18 3.46
CA SER A 34 -13.01 4.39 2.66
C SER A 34 -13.17 4.11 1.15
N VAL A 35 -12.61 3.02 0.63
CA VAL A 35 -12.78 2.61 -0.78
C VAL A 35 -14.26 2.38 -1.11
N ARG A 36 -15.03 1.73 -0.21
CA ARG A 36 -16.48 1.53 -0.41
C ARG A 36 -17.24 2.84 -0.44
N ARG A 37 -16.91 3.78 0.44
CA ARG A 37 -17.55 5.11 0.51
C ARG A 37 -17.29 5.92 -0.75
N HIS A 38 -16.06 5.89 -1.27
CA HIS A 38 -15.62 6.66 -2.43
C HIS A 38 -15.79 5.94 -3.78
N ARG A 39 -16.53 4.83 -3.84
CA ARG A 39 -16.64 4.02 -5.07
C ARG A 39 -17.14 4.81 -6.29
N GLU A 40 -18.10 5.71 -6.10
CA GLU A 40 -18.62 6.55 -7.20
C GLU A 40 -17.62 7.67 -7.54
N ASP A 41 -16.95 8.25 -6.54
CA ASP A 41 -15.88 9.23 -6.77
C ASP A 41 -14.74 8.63 -7.61
N ILE A 42 -14.40 7.33 -7.40
CA ILE A 42 -13.40 6.61 -8.19
C ILE A 42 -13.86 6.46 -9.64
N VAL A 43 -15.15 6.12 -9.86
CA VAL A 43 -15.75 6.05 -11.20
C VAL A 43 -15.66 7.40 -11.90
N ASP A 44 -16.05 8.47 -11.21
CA ASP A 44 -16.04 9.82 -11.77
C ASP A 44 -14.61 10.30 -12.08
N ALA A 45 -13.65 10.04 -11.20
CA ALA A 45 -12.25 10.38 -11.43
C ALA A 45 -11.67 9.63 -12.64
N CYS A 46 -11.89 8.32 -12.74
CA CYS A 46 -11.48 7.53 -13.90
C CYS A 46 -12.16 8.03 -15.20
N ASN A 47 -13.45 8.34 -15.15
CA ASN A 47 -14.14 8.86 -16.34
C ASN A 47 -13.59 10.22 -16.78
N LYS A 48 -13.21 11.10 -15.85
CA LYS A 48 -12.56 12.39 -16.15
C LYS A 48 -11.18 12.20 -16.79
N ASP A 49 -10.38 11.27 -16.30
CA ASP A 49 -9.03 11.02 -16.82
C ASP A 49 -9.05 10.33 -18.18
N PHE A 50 -9.98 9.40 -18.41
CA PHE A 50 -10.07 8.63 -19.67
C PHE A 50 -11.11 9.16 -20.67
N GLY A 51 -11.97 10.07 -20.26
CA GLY A 51 -13.01 10.70 -21.09
C GLY A 51 -14.22 9.81 -21.43
N ARG A 52 -14.10 8.50 -21.49
CA ARG A 52 -15.18 7.55 -21.84
C ARG A 52 -15.05 6.17 -21.20
N ARG A 53 -14.40 6.06 -20.04
CA ARG A 53 -14.28 4.78 -19.36
C ARG A 53 -15.63 4.33 -18.81
N ALA A 54 -16.05 3.13 -19.16
CA ALA A 54 -17.33 2.59 -18.71
C ALA A 54 -17.35 2.42 -17.18
N ARG A 55 -18.45 2.85 -16.53
CA ARG A 55 -18.63 2.72 -15.08
C ARG A 55 -18.44 1.29 -14.61
N ILE A 56 -18.97 0.31 -15.34
CA ILE A 56 -18.88 -1.11 -14.99
C ILE A 56 -17.42 -1.61 -15.03
N GLU A 57 -16.60 -1.09 -15.92
CA GLU A 57 -15.18 -1.43 -15.99
C GLU A 57 -14.43 -0.92 -14.76
N THR A 58 -14.62 0.34 -14.37
CA THR A 58 -13.98 0.89 -13.17
C THR A 58 -14.46 0.17 -11.90
N LEU A 59 -15.77 -0.08 -11.78
CA LEU A 59 -16.28 -0.82 -10.62
C LEU A 59 -15.74 -2.25 -10.54
N GLY A 60 -15.61 -2.95 -11.67
CA GLY A 60 -15.09 -4.31 -11.72
C GLY A 60 -13.58 -4.36 -11.55
N ALA A 61 -12.84 -3.64 -12.40
CA ALA A 61 -11.40 -3.77 -12.49
C ALA A 61 -10.64 -2.96 -11.43
N ASP A 62 -11.10 -1.77 -11.05
CA ASP A 62 -10.41 -0.95 -10.06
C ASP A 62 -10.99 -1.15 -8.64
N VAL A 63 -12.30 -1.01 -8.45
CA VAL A 63 -12.89 -0.98 -7.11
C VAL A 63 -13.03 -2.38 -6.53
N MET A 64 -13.67 -3.31 -7.25
CA MET A 64 -13.96 -4.66 -6.74
C MET A 64 -12.67 -5.43 -6.47
N VAL A 65 -11.72 -5.40 -7.39
CA VAL A 65 -10.44 -6.11 -7.25
C VAL A 65 -9.65 -5.55 -6.06
N SER A 66 -9.64 -4.22 -5.87
CA SER A 66 -9.01 -3.60 -4.69
C SER A 66 -9.67 -4.03 -3.38
N LEU A 67 -11.01 -4.06 -3.33
CA LEU A 67 -11.75 -4.52 -2.15
C LEU A 67 -11.51 -6.00 -1.84
N ASP A 68 -11.41 -6.84 -2.86
CA ASP A 68 -11.16 -8.26 -2.68
C ASP A 68 -9.73 -8.52 -2.17
N GLU A 69 -8.73 -7.77 -2.64
CA GLU A 69 -7.37 -7.84 -2.11
C GLU A 69 -7.31 -7.40 -0.63
N ILE A 70 -7.98 -6.31 -0.26
CA ILE A 70 -8.04 -5.86 1.15
C ILE A 70 -8.66 -6.95 2.03
N LYS A 71 -9.78 -7.54 1.61
CA LYS A 71 -10.42 -8.63 2.36
C LYS A 71 -9.53 -9.86 2.45
N TYR A 72 -8.86 -10.22 1.36
CA TYR A 72 -7.94 -11.35 1.32
C TYR A 72 -6.78 -11.15 2.28
N ALA A 73 -6.16 -9.97 2.27
CA ALA A 73 -5.09 -9.62 3.20
C ALA A 73 -5.56 -9.71 4.67
N ARG A 74 -6.70 -9.10 5.01
CA ARG A 74 -7.29 -9.16 6.36
C ARG A 74 -7.54 -10.59 6.83
N LYS A 75 -8.12 -11.42 5.97
CA LYS A 75 -8.44 -12.84 6.29
C LYS A 75 -7.19 -13.67 6.56
N ASN A 76 -6.09 -13.37 5.86
CA ASN A 76 -4.87 -14.17 5.90
C ASN A 76 -3.79 -13.62 6.82
N LEU A 77 -3.87 -12.34 7.23
CA LEU A 77 -2.82 -11.63 7.95
C LEU A 77 -2.32 -12.39 9.18
N ARG A 78 -3.24 -12.91 10.01
CA ARG A 78 -2.88 -13.69 11.20
C ARG A 78 -2.05 -14.92 10.88
N ARG A 79 -2.38 -15.60 9.78
CA ARG A 79 -1.63 -16.78 9.30
C ARG A 79 -0.25 -16.38 8.81
N TRP A 80 -0.15 -15.29 8.04
CA TRP A 80 1.13 -14.80 7.50
C TRP A 80 2.10 -14.32 8.58
N MET A 81 1.59 -13.73 9.64
CA MET A 81 2.41 -13.25 10.76
C MET A 81 2.83 -14.37 11.74
N ARG A 82 2.28 -15.58 11.60
CA ARG A 82 2.60 -16.69 12.51
C ARG A 82 4.00 -17.23 12.22
N PRO A 83 4.85 -17.41 13.24
CA PRO A 83 6.12 -18.12 13.10
C PRO A 83 5.90 -19.52 12.53
N GLN A 84 6.75 -19.92 11.60
CA GLN A 84 6.73 -21.24 10.98
C GLN A 84 7.84 -22.10 11.58
N SER A 85 7.47 -23.14 12.33
CA SER A 85 8.43 -24.09 12.89
C SER A 85 9.22 -24.80 11.79
N ARG A 86 10.51 -25.03 12.03
CA ARG A 86 11.42 -25.79 11.18
C ARG A 86 12.11 -26.87 12.00
N SER A 87 12.33 -28.01 11.40
CA SER A 87 13.11 -29.08 12.05
C SER A 87 14.57 -28.67 12.17
N VAL A 88 15.17 -28.99 13.30
CA VAL A 88 16.62 -28.88 13.51
C VAL A 88 17.24 -30.27 13.61
N ASN A 89 18.51 -30.39 13.22
CA ASN A 89 19.25 -31.64 13.36
C ASN A 89 19.24 -32.12 14.83
N ILE A 90 19.24 -33.43 15.04
CA ILE A 90 19.19 -34.03 16.38
C ILE A 90 20.32 -33.56 17.29
N THR A 91 21.49 -33.26 16.72
CA THR A 91 22.67 -32.75 17.44
C THR A 91 22.44 -31.39 18.09
N PHE A 92 21.45 -30.62 17.62
CA PHE A 92 21.11 -29.32 18.17
C PHE A 92 19.94 -29.35 19.16
N LYS A 93 19.33 -30.52 19.40
CA LYS A 93 18.24 -30.61 20.39
C LYS A 93 18.79 -30.36 21.81
N PRO A 94 18.02 -29.61 22.64
CA PRO A 94 16.60 -29.24 22.55
C PRO A 94 16.31 -27.90 21.83
N ALA A 95 17.21 -27.37 21.02
CA ALA A 95 16.97 -26.12 20.25
C ALA A 95 15.75 -26.26 19.31
N ARG A 96 15.11 -25.13 19.01
CA ARG A 96 13.97 -25.01 18.09
C ARG A 96 14.32 -24.03 16.99
N GLY A 97 13.97 -24.38 15.74
CA GLY A 97 14.13 -23.49 14.59
C GLY A 97 12.77 -22.92 14.17
N GLU A 98 12.72 -21.63 13.82
CA GLU A 98 11.54 -21.01 13.26
C GLU A 98 11.89 -19.96 12.20
N ILE A 99 10.98 -19.76 11.25
CA ILE A 99 11.04 -18.65 10.29
C ILE A 99 10.00 -17.61 10.71
N ARG A 100 10.42 -16.34 10.79
CA ARG A 100 9.56 -15.19 11.00
C ARG A 100 9.72 -14.23 9.84
N TYR A 101 8.60 -13.80 9.24
CA TYR A 101 8.61 -12.74 8.24
C TYR A 101 8.62 -11.38 8.94
N MET A 102 9.56 -10.52 8.55
CA MET A 102 9.74 -9.19 9.11
C MET A 102 9.48 -8.14 8.02
N PRO A 103 8.93 -6.95 8.36
CA PRO A 103 8.86 -5.86 7.40
C PRO A 103 10.25 -5.43 6.95
N LEU A 104 10.36 -5.02 5.69
CA LEU A 104 11.61 -4.58 5.09
C LEU A 104 11.98 -3.14 5.47
N GLY A 105 10.98 -2.28 5.62
CA GLY A 105 11.20 -0.86 5.89
C GLY A 105 10.22 0.04 5.15
N VAL A 106 10.73 0.89 4.27
CA VAL A 106 9.94 1.75 3.40
C VAL A 106 9.85 1.14 2.01
N VAL A 107 8.62 0.96 1.52
CA VAL A 107 8.33 0.43 0.18
C VAL A 107 7.87 1.57 -0.73
N GLY A 108 8.49 1.67 -1.91
CA GLY A 108 8.08 2.58 -2.98
C GLY A 108 7.14 1.87 -3.95
N VAL A 109 5.98 2.48 -4.22
CA VAL A 109 5.00 2.00 -5.19
C VAL A 109 4.89 3.01 -6.33
N VAL A 110 5.27 2.63 -7.54
CA VAL A 110 5.05 3.42 -8.76
C VAL A 110 3.89 2.81 -9.53
N ALA A 111 2.76 3.51 -9.57
CA ALA A 111 1.55 3.01 -10.20
C ALA A 111 1.40 3.55 -11.63
N PRO A 112 1.07 2.69 -12.61
CA PRO A 112 0.83 3.10 -14.00
C PRO A 112 -0.58 3.69 -14.18
N TRP A 113 -0.83 4.20 -15.39
CA TRP A 113 -2.06 4.92 -15.74
C TRP A 113 -3.25 4.02 -16.14
N ASN A 114 -3.03 2.78 -16.58
CA ASN A 114 -4.07 1.97 -17.23
C ASN A 114 -5.19 1.46 -16.29
N TYR A 115 -4.85 1.08 -15.06
CA TYR A 115 -5.78 0.80 -13.95
C TYR A 115 -5.29 1.54 -12.70
N PRO A 116 -5.40 2.87 -12.70
CA PRO A 116 -4.61 3.73 -11.82
C PRO A 116 -4.96 3.56 -10.35
N PHE A 117 -6.21 3.24 -10.02
CA PHE A 117 -6.62 3.03 -8.64
C PHE A 117 -6.16 1.66 -8.13
N GLN A 118 -6.50 0.58 -8.87
CA GLN A 118 -6.15 -0.79 -8.49
C GLN A 118 -4.64 -0.98 -8.35
N LEU A 119 -3.87 -0.52 -9.35
CA LEU A 119 -2.42 -0.75 -9.39
C LEU A 119 -1.63 0.11 -8.38
N ALA A 120 -2.28 1.09 -7.75
CA ALA A 120 -1.77 1.77 -6.56
C ALA A 120 -2.17 1.05 -5.26
N ILE A 121 -3.44 0.62 -5.16
CA ILE A 121 -3.99 0.06 -3.91
C ILE A 121 -3.48 -1.36 -3.64
N ILE A 122 -3.39 -2.25 -4.63
CA ILE A 122 -2.98 -3.64 -4.38
C ILE A 122 -1.55 -3.75 -3.82
N PRO A 123 -0.52 -3.13 -4.42
CA PRO A 123 0.82 -3.15 -3.84
C PRO A 123 0.88 -2.49 -2.45
N LEU A 124 0.13 -1.39 -2.25
CA LEU A 124 0.02 -0.73 -0.95
C LEU A 124 -0.56 -1.69 0.11
N VAL A 125 -1.65 -2.40 -0.20
CA VAL A 125 -2.28 -3.38 0.71
C VAL A 125 -1.29 -4.49 1.10
N ASN A 126 -0.55 -5.01 0.13
CA ASN A 126 0.42 -6.08 0.37
C ASN A 126 1.62 -5.58 1.22
N ALA A 127 2.13 -4.39 0.93
CA ALA A 127 3.19 -3.75 1.72
C ALA A 127 2.74 -3.45 3.15
N LEU A 128 1.49 -2.96 3.32
CA LEU A 128 0.87 -2.72 4.63
C LEU A 128 0.67 -4.01 5.42
N ALA A 129 0.17 -5.06 4.77
CA ALA A 129 -0.01 -6.38 5.39
C ALA A 129 1.33 -6.96 5.87
N ALA A 130 2.41 -6.73 5.12
CA ALA A 130 3.77 -7.11 5.54
C ALA A 130 4.32 -6.21 6.67
N GLY A 131 3.69 -5.05 6.95
CA GLY A 131 4.04 -4.14 8.05
C GLY A 131 5.03 -3.04 7.69
N ASN A 132 5.20 -2.78 6.39
CA ASN A 132 6.05 -1.72 5.88
C ASN A 132 5.41 -0.34 5.98
N ARG A 133 6.22 0.71 5.86
CA ARG A 133 5.81 2.08 5.55
C ARG A 133 5.81 2.25 4.05
N ILE A 134 4.98 3.14 3.49
CA ILE A 134 4.75 3.13 2.06
C ILE A 134 4.78 4.55 1.49
N MET A 135 5.48 4.72 0.36
CA MET A 135 5.32 5.88 -0.50
C MET A 135 4.70 5.45 -1.82
N VAL A 136 3.69 6.16 -2.28
CA VAL A 136 2.98 5.88 -3.53
C VAL A 136 3.19 7.04 -4.49
N LYS A 137 3.72 6.77 -5.69
CA LYS A 137 3.78 7.70 -6.82
C LYS A 137 2.76 7.26 -7.87
N PRO A 138 1.53 7.82 -7.86
CA PRO A 138 0.58 7.55 -8.93
C PRO A 138 1.00 8.20 -10.24
N SER A 139 0.39 7.79 -11.34
CA SER A 139 0.71 8.30 -12.66
C SER A 139 0.26 9.75 -12.85
N GLU A 140 1.10 10.57 -13.46
CA GLU A 140 0.79 11.93 -13.90
C GLU A 140 -0.26 12.00 -15.02
N PHE A 141 -0.46 10.89 -15.74
CA PHE A 141 -1.45 10.81 -16.82
C PHE A 141 -2.89 10.61 -16.31
N THR A 142 -3.07 10.38 -15.01
CA THR A 142 -4.38 10.22 -14.36
C THR A 142 -4.52 11.15 -13.14
N PRO A 143 -4.51 12.47 -13.35
CA PRO A 143 -4.43 13.45 -12.28
C PRO A 143 -5.65 13.44 -11.34
N HIS A 144 -6.86 13.17 -11.87
CA HIS A 144 -8.07 13.11 -11.04
C HIS A 144 -8.06 11.89 -10.11
N VAL A 145 -7.63 10.72 -10.63
CA VAL A 145 -7.47 9.52 -9.79
C VAL A 145 -6.34 9.73 -8.78
N SER A 146 -5.24 10.37 -9.17
CA SER A 146 -4.10 10.65 -8.28
C SER A 146 -4.49 11.55 -7.10
N ALA A 147 -5.25 12.61 -7.36
CA ALA A 147 -5.77 13.50 -6.32
C ALA A 147 -6.78 12.79 -5.40
N LEU A 148 -7.61 11.91 -5.96
CA LEU A 148 -8.55 11.11 -5.17
C LEU A 148 -7.83 10.06 -4.31
N LEU A 149 -6.78 9.42 -4.83
CA LEU A 149 -5.94 8.51 -4.06
C LEU A 149 -5.31 9.21 -2.86
N GLU A 150 -4.73 10.41 -3.05
CA GLU A 150 -4.16 11.20 -1.96
C GLU A 150 -5.21 11.52 -0.89
N LYS A 151 -6.43 11.92 -1.30
CA LYS A 151 -7.54 12.17 -0.38
C LYS A 151 -7.92 10.91 0.41
N ILE A 152 -8.18 9.79 -0.28
CA ILE A 152 -8.61 8.53 0.34
C ILE A 152 -7.55 8.01 1.31
N LEU A 153 -6.28 8.04 0.91
CA LEU A 153 -5.19 7.54 1.74
C LEU A 153 -4.92 8.48 2.92
N GLY A 154 -5.04 9.80 2.74
CA GLY A 154 -4.92 10.78 3.82
C GLY A 154 -6.06 10.71 4.87
N GLU A 155 -7.26 10.21 4.50
CA GLU A 155 -8.34 9.94 5.47
C GLU A 155 -8.06 8.70 6.35
N VAL A 156 -7.25 7.76 5.86
CA VAL A 156 -7.02 6.47 6.50
C VAL A 156 -5.70 6.42 7.26
N PHE A 157 -4.65 6.95 6.67
CA PHE A 157 -3.28 6.81 7.15
C PHE A 157 -2.72 8.13 7.66
N SER A 158 -1.85 8.03 8.66
CA SER A 158 -0.98 9.14 9.03
C SER A 158 0.19 9.28 8.04
N SER A 159 0.82 10.45 8.04
CA SER A 159 2.02 10.69 7.22
C SER A 159 3.23 9.83 7.60
N ASP A 160 3.18 9.17 8.77
CA ASP A 160 4.19 8.21 9.23
C ASP A 160 3.91 6.77 8.74
N GLU A 161 2.79 6.56 8.06
CA GLU A 161 2.37 5.25 7.56
C GLU A 161 2.39 5.19 6.04
N VAL A 162 1.70 6.14 5.39
CA VAL A 162 1.58 6.21 3.94
C VAL A 162 1.70 7.65 3.47
N VAL A 163 2.47 7.87 2.41
CA VAL A 163 2.59 9.16 1.72
C VAL A 163 2.32 8.99 0.23
N VAL A 164 1.49 9.86 -0.34
CA VAL A 164 1.29 9.96 -1.78
C VAL A 164 2.13 11.10 -2.33
N VAL A 165 2.91 10.83 -3.37
CA VAL A 165 3.77 11.80 -4.04
C VAL A 165 3.23 12.03 -5.45
N GLN A 166 2.57 13.16 -5.67
CA GLN A 166 2.13 13.56 -7.00
C GLN A 166 3.23 14.35 -7.72
N GLY A 167 3.23 14.33 -9.03
CA GLY A 167 4.15 15.07 -9.86
C GLY A 167 4.42 14.39 -11.20
N ASP A 168 5.18 15.06 -12.04
CA ASP A 168 5.57 14.68 -13.39
C ASP A 168 6.68 13.62 -13.43
N ALA A 169 7.26 13.43 -14.62
CA ALA A 169 8.35 12.49 -14.85
C ALA A 169 9.62 12.82 -14.04
N ASP A 170 9.91 14.11 -13.80
CA ASP A 170 11.08 14.53 -13.02
C ASP A 170 10.91 14.13 -11.54
N VAL A 171 9.70 14.32 -11.00
CA VAL A 171 9.31 13.83 -9.68
C VAL A 171 9.38 12.31 -9.62
N GLY A 172 8.95 11.62 -10.68
CA GLY A 172 9.06 10.17 -10.81
C GLY A 172 10.52 9.69 -10.77
N ALA A 173 11.40 10.37 -11.50
CA ALA A 173 12.84 10.08 -11.50
C ALA A 173 13.46 10.31 -10.11
N ALA A 174 13.15 11.42 -9.45
CA ALA A 174 13.61 11.69 -8.10
C ALA A 174 13.07 10.66 -7.07
N PHE A 175 11.83 10.22 -7.23
CA PHE A 175 11.23 9.18 -6.40
C PHE A 175 11.99 7.86 -6.51
N THR A 176 12.30 7.39 -7.72
CA THR A 176 12.99 6.12 -7.92
C THR A 176 14.45 6.12 -7.47
N GLN A 177 15.05 7.29 -7.23
CA GLN A 177 16.40 7.42 -6.66
C GLN A 177 16.43 7.35 -5.13
N LEU A 178 15.27 7.34 -4.46
CA LEU A 178 15.21 7.15 -3.01
C LEU A 178 15.66 5.73 -2.64
N PRO A 179 16.37 5.55 -1.51
CA PRO A 179 16.88 4.24 -1.09
C PRO A 179 15.78 3.38 -0.44
N PHE A 180 14.71 3.07 -1.21
CA PHE A 180 13.67 2.19 -0.75
C PHE A 180 14.21 0.81 -0.37
N ASN A 181 13.56 0.16 0.57
CA ASN A 181 13.87 -1.21 0.95
C ASN A 181 13.24 -2.23 -0.03
N HIS A 182 12.25 -1.77 -0.82
CA HIS A 182 11.65 -2.52 -1.92
C HIS A 182 10.89 -1.58 -2.86
#